data_e41e93613f8ed1b89e9697fd7359af1f
#
_entry.id   e41e93613f8ed1b89e9697fd7359af1f
#
_cell.length_a   1.000
_cell.length_b   1.000
_cell.length_c   1.000
_cell.angle_alpha   90.00
_cell.angle_beta   90.00
_cell.angle_gamma   90.00
#
_symmetry.space_group_name_H-M   'P 1'
#
loop_
_entity.id
_entity.type
_entity.pdbx_description
1 polymer ?
#
loop_
_entity_poly.entity_id
_entity_poly.type
_entity_poly.pdbx_seq_one_letter_code
_entity_poly.pdbx_strand_id
1 'polypeptide(L)'
;MELNNKAESLKENGKTFYWASKLIDKKKFNDISELYYILRDLDDIADNEKNEKNIFEDIKKYLENEVSEFIDMRMDKHMAFINSLKSDINAKKVFLTFIDGLIFDQKSNIEIKNTDELINYCYKVAGTVGIMMCPILGANNDKAKGYAADLGIAMQLTNISRDVFEDACSNRKYLPSDICKNIDSKKIKNIFIEKDEKSYLIIKDTIRSILVLADRYYDRAKNGYHYLPFRSRVCISVAANIYREIGLLIKKNNYNWSDKRYFVPNYKKFIITVKTIFFESFQILLK
;
A
#
# COMPACT_ATOMS: atom_id res chain seq x y z
N MET A 1 1.73 -26.18 -8.23
CA MET A 1 0.95 -25.81 -7.04
C MET A 1 1.34 -24.44 -6.50
N GLU A 2 2.60 -24.16 -6.28
CA GLU A 2 3.08 -22.90 -5.65
C GLU A 2 2.76 -21.60 -6.42
N LEU A 3 2.95 -21.58 -7.73
CA LEU A 3 2.61 -20.44 -8.61
C LEU A 3 1.10 -20.11 -8.60
N ASN A 4 0.24 -21.12 -8.44
CA ASN A 4 -1.20 -20.89 -8.34
C ASN A 4 -1.57 -20.19 -7.02
N ASN A 5 -0.91 -20.53 -5.91
CA ASN A 5 -1.16 -19.92 -4.60
C ASN A 5 -0.74 -18.42 -4.59
N LYS A 6 0.38 -18.07 -5.24
CA LYS A 6 0.86 -16.68 -5.34
C LYS A 6 -0.12 -15.79 -6.14
N ALA A 7 -0.59 -16.27 -7.28
CA ALA A 7 -1.58 -15.57 -8.09
C ALA A 7 -2.96 -15.50 -7.42
N GLU A 8 -3.34 -16.53 -6.64
CA GLU A 8 -4.59 -16.57 -5.86
C GLU A 8 -4.56 -15.52 -4.73
N SER A 9 -3.45 -15.41 -3.99
CA SER A 9 -3.26 -14.38 -2.96
C SER A 9 -3.43 -12.96 -3.54
N LEU A 10 -2.82 -12.67 -4.70
CA LEU A 10 -2.99 -11.39 -5.38
C LEU A 10 -4.44 -11.15 -5.82
N LYS A 11 -5.15 -12.19 -6.28
CA LYS A 11 -6.54 -12.13 -6.73
C LYS A 11 -7.51 -11.86 -5.58
N GLU A 12 -7.31 -12.48 -4.43
CA GLU A 12 -8.18 -12.38 -3.26
C GLU A 12 -7.96 -11.06 -2.50
N ASN A 13 -6.71 -10.73 -2.21
CA ASN A 13 -6.34 -9.61 -1.35
C ASN A 13 -6.01 -8.34 -2.15
N GLY A 14 -5.40 -8.46 -3.33
CA GLY A 14 -4.98 -7.37 -4.19
C GLY A 14 -5.87 -7.12 -5.41
N LYS A 15 -7.20 -7.16 -5.27
CA LYS A 15 -8.18 -7.15 -6.39
C LYS A 15 -7.92 -6.09 -7.46
N THR A 16 -7.46 -4.91 -7.10
CA THR A 16 -7.13 -3.83 -8.05
C THR A 16 -5.82 -4.12 -8.79
N PHE A 17 -4.80 -4.58 -8.07
CA PHE A 17 -3.52 -4.97 -8.66
C PHE A 17 -3.67 -6.19 -9.58
N TYR A 18 -4.45 -7.20 -9.15
CA TYR A 18 -4.78 -8.35 -9.98
C TYR A 18 -5.50 -7.95 -11.27
N TRP A 19 -6.46 -7.00 -11.18
CA TRP A 19 -7.15 -6.48 -12.36
C TRP A 19 -6.16 -5.84 -13.35
N ALA A 20 -5.31 -4.96 -12.87
CA ALA A 20 -4.35 -4.22 -13.68
C ALA A 20 -3.24 -5.13 -14.24
N SER A 21 -2.77 -6.11 -13.47
CA SER A 21 -1.69 -7.02 -13.86
C SER A 21 -2.04 -7.95 -15.03
N LYS A 22 -3.33 -8.07 -15.40
CA LYS A 22 -3.75 -8.77 -16.63
C LYS A 22 -3.30 -8.07 -17.92
N LEU A 23 -2.85 -6.82 -17.83
CA LEU A 23 -2.38 -6.03 -18.98
C LEU A 23 -0.88 -6.19 -19.25
N ILE A 24 -0.18 -6.91 -18.39
CA ILE A 24 1.27 -7.12 -18.47
C ILE A 24 1.60 -8.54 -19.00
N ASP A 25 2.86 -8.78 -19.39
CA ASP A 25 3.28 -10.10 -19.81
C ASP A 25 3.32 -11.11 -18.65
N LYS A 26 3.24 -12.41 -19.00
CA LYS A 26 3.13 -13.50 -18.02
C LYS A 26 4.32 -13.56 -17.05
N LYS A 27 5.53 -13.24 -17.51
CA LYS A 27 6.72 -13.26 -16.65
C LYS A 27 6.59 -12.21 -15.56
N LYS A 28 6.34 -10.94 -15.93
CA LYS A 28 6.14 -9.86 -14.97
C LYS A 28 4.93 -10.07 -14.06
N PHE A 29 3.85 -10.67 -14.60
CA PHE A 29 2.71 -11.05 -13.77
C PHE A 29 3.11 -12.02 -12.65
N ASN A 30 3.93 -13.02 -12.96
CA ASN A 30 4.42 -13.98 -11.97
C ASN A 30 5.33 -13.29 -10.94
N ASP A 31 6.26 -12.44 -11.41
CA ASP A 31 7.19 -11.73 -10.53
C ASP A 31 6.45 -10.75 -9.58
N ILE A 32 5.41 -10.04 -10.08
CA ILE A 32 4.52 -9.21 -9.27
C ILE A 32 3.77 -10.05 -8.24
N SER A 33 3.22 -11.19 -8.67
CA SER A 33 2.45 -12.08 -7.78
C SER A 33 3.34 -12.66 -6.69
N GLU A 34 4.59 -12.97 -6.99
CA GLU A 34 5.57 -13.46 -6.03
C GLU A 34 5.92 -12.38 -4.99
N LEU A 35 6.32 -11.20 -5.42
CA LEU A 35 6.62 -10.12 -4.49
C LEU A 35 5.40 -9.76 -3.64
N TYR A 36 4.21 -9.65 -4.25
CA TYR A 36 2.98 -9.40 -3.51
C TYR A 36 2.72 -10.47 -2.44
N TYR A 37 2.88 -11.76 -2.79
CA TYR A 37 2.68 -12.86 -1.86
C TYR A 37 3.63 -12.78 -0.66
N ILE A 38 4.92 -12.49 -0.89
CA ILE A 38 5.91 -12.33 0.18
C ILE A 38 5.52 -11.18 1.11
N LEU A 39 5.23 -10.00 0.55
CA LEU A 39 4.93 -8.82 1.34
C LEU A 39 3.60 -8.96 2.10
N ARG A 40 2.60 -9.61 1.49
CA ARG A 40 1.31 -9.88 2.13
C ARG A 40 1.43 -10.90 3.27
N ASP A 41 2.22 -11.94 3.09
CA ASP A 41 2.44 -12.93 4.13
C ASP A 41 3.13 -12.31 5.36
N LEU A 42 4.10 -11.41 5.14
CA LEU A 42 4.73 -10.63 6.22
C LEU A 42 3.75 -9.68 6.91
N ASP A 43 2.87 -9.03 6.16
CA ASP A 43 1.81 -8.17 6.67
C ASP A 43 0.81 -8.98 7.54
N ASP A 44 0.38 -10.15 7.06
CA ASP A 44 -0.49 -11.06 7.80
C ASP A 44 0.16 -11.56 9.11
N ILE A 45 1.47 -11.81 9.11
CA ILE A 45 2.23 -12.12 10.33
C ILE A 45 2.21 -10.94 11.30
N ALA A 46 2.44 -9.71 10.82
CA ALA A 46 2.38 -8.52 11.65
C ALA A 46 1.00 -8.32 12.30
N ASP A 47 -0.06 -8.64 11.56
CA ASP A 47 -1.45 -8.49 12.02
C ASP A 47 -1.86 -9.55 13.06
N ASN A 48 -1.37 -10.77 12.95
CA ASN A 48 -1.83 -11.91 13.73
C ASN A 48 -0.97 -12.21 14.97
N GLU A 49 0.30 -11.81 14.99
CA GLU A 49 1.26 -12.21 16.02
C GLU A 49 1.59 -11.06 16.97
N LYS A 50 0.74 -10.84 17.96
CA LYS A 50 0.95 -9.77 18.95
C LYS A 50 2.02 -10.05 20.02
N ASN A 51 2.54 -11.28 20.17
CA ASN A 51 3.35 -11.61 21.35
C ASN A 51 4.40 -12.73 21.20
N GLU A 52 4.70 -13.25 20.02
CA GLU A 52 5.76 -14.27 19.89
C GLU A 52 6.99 -13.72 19.19
N LYS A 53 8.17 -14.39 19.38
CA LYS A 53 9.49 -14.03 18.86
C LYS A 53 9.42 -13.07 17.68
N ASN A 54 9.98 -11.88 17.85
CA ASN A 54 9.88 -10.82 16.88
C ASN A 54 10.62 -11.20 15.57
N ILE A 55 9.94 -11.98 14.72
CA ILE A 55 10.47 -12.46 13.45
C ILE A 55 11.08 -11.35 12.60
N PHE A 56 10.55 -10.12 12.71
CA PHE A 56 11.05 -8.97 11.97
C PHE A 56 12.41 -8.49 12.47
N GLU A 57 12.65 -8.54 13.79
CA GLU A 57 13.98 -8.27 14.35
C GLU A 57 14.99 -9.36 13.97
N ASP A 58 14.56 -10.62 13.89
CA ASP A 58 15.42 -11.71 13.44
C ASP A 58 15.76 -11.59 11.95
N ILE A 59 14.81 -11.17 11.10
CA ILE A 59 15.04 -10.85 9.67
C ILE A 59 16.07 -9.72 9.56
N LYS A 60 15.96 -8.67 10.38
CA LYS A 60 16.91 -7.54 10.38
C LYS A 60 18.31 -8.00 10.73
N LYS A 61 18.49 -8.71 11.84
CA LYS A 61 19.78 -9.27 12.28
C LYS A 61 20.41 -10.15 11.22
N TYR A 62 19.60 -11.00 10.56
CA TYR A 62 20.07 -11.87 9.50
C TYR A 62 20.54 -11.10 8.27
N LEU A 63 19.81 -10.10 7.83
CA LEU A 63 20.18 -9.25 6.71
C LEU A 63 21.35 -8.33 7.00
N GLU A 64 21.55 -7.91 8.26
CA GLU A 64 22.68 -7.12 8.73
C GLU A 64 23.93 -7.94 9.05
N ASN A 65 23.85 -9.28 8.86
CA ASN A 65 24.89 -10.27 9.13
C ASN A 65 25.31 -10.35 10.63
N GLU A 66 24.40 -10.01 11.53
CA GLU A 66 24.60 -10.20 12.98
C GLU A 66 24.45 -11.66 13.39
N VAL A 67 23.69 -12.44 12.61
CA VAL A 67 23.52 -13.89 12.76
C VAL A 67 23.80 -14.61 11.43
N SER A 68 24.42 -15.79 11.51
CA SER A 68 24.80 -16.59 10.32
C SER A 68 23.63 -17.38 9.73
N GLU A 69 22.67 -17.76 10.57
CA GLU A 69 21.54 -18.61 10.19
C GLU A 69 20.23 -17.97 10.62
N PHE A 70 19.21 -18.14 9.78
CA PHE A 70 17.83 -17.77 10.10
C PHE A 70 17.04 -19.04 10.42
N ILE A 71 16.46 -19.13 11.63
CA ILE A 71 15.92 -20.39 12.16
C ILE A 71 14.37 -20.38 12.23
N ASP A 72 13.69 -19.43 11.62
CA ASP A 72 12.23 -19.40 11.67
C ASP A 72 11.61 -20.10 10.44
N MET A 73 11.06 -21.28 10.65
CA MET A 73 10.45 -22.12 9.59
C MET A 73 9.30 -21.43 8.83
N ARG A 74 8.66 -20.41 9.42
CA ARG A 74 7.60 -19.63 8.74
C ARG A 74 8.13 -18.89 7.51
N MET A 75 9.43 -18.57 7.53
CA MET A 75 10.11 -17.85 6.45
C MET A 75 10.79 -18.75 5.41
N ASP A 76 10.83 -20.06 5.61
CA ASP A 76 11.51 -20.99 4.69
C ASP A 76 11.11 -20.78 3.24
N LYS A 77 9.81 -20.59 2.98
CA LYS A 77 9.27 -20.30 1.64
C LYS A 77 9.71 -18.96 1.04
N HIS A 78 10.25 -18.04 1.84
CA HIS A 78 10.70 -16.71 1.42
C HIS A 78 12.23 -16.54 1.48
N MET A 79 12.96 -17.54 1.96
CA MET A 79 14.41 -17.45 2.16
C MET A 79 15.18 -17.17 0.86
N ALA A 80 14.72 -17.67 -0.28
CA ALA A 80 15.34 -17.35 -1.58
C ALA A 80 15.31 -15.84 -1.86
N PHE A 81 14.18 -15.18 -1.61
CA PHE A 81 14.05 -13.74 -1.74
C PHE A 81 14.89 -12.99 -0.70
N ILE A 82 14.79 -13.37 0.59
CA ILE A 82 15.55 -12.75 1.68
C ILE A 82 17.06 -12.84 1.41
N ASN A 83 17.55 -14.00 0.97
CA ASN A 83 18.97 -14.19 0.62
C ASN A 83 19.41 -13.33 -0.56
N SER A 84 18.55 -13.12 -1.56
CA SER A 84 18.87 -12.25 -2.69
C SER A 84 19.12 -10.80 -2.27
N LEU A 85 18.51 -10.33 -1.19
CA LEU A 85 18.70 -8.98 -0.66
C LEU A 85 20.09 -8.76 -0.06
N LYS A 86 20.80 -9.82 0.36
CA LYS A 86 22.17 -9.71 0.91
C LYS A 86 23.18 -9.18 -0.12
N SER A 87 22.95 -9.45 -1.41
CA SER A 87 23.82 -9.02 -2.49
C SER A 87 23.49 -7.62 -3.04
N ASP A 88 22.31 -7.08 -2.75
CA ASP A 88 21.89 -5.74 -3.19
C ASP A 88 21.61 -4.81 -1.99
N ILE A 89 22.58 -3.95 -1.70
CA ILE A 89 22.55 -3.05 -0.54
C ILE A 89 21.37 -2.07 -0.58
N ASN A 90 20.94 -1.65 -1.80
CA ASN A 90 19.82 -0.72 -1.96
C ASN A 90 18.48 -1.44 -1.77
N ALA A 91 18.31 -2.61 -2.37
CA ALA A 91 17.12 -3.44 -2.19
C ALA A 91 16.97 -3.85 -0.71
N LYS A 92 18.07 -4.27 -0.07
CA LYS A 92 18.11 -4.57 1.37
C LYS A 92 17.62 -3.39 2.21
N LYS A 93 18.16 -2.18 2.00
CA LYS A 93 17.76 -0.98 2.74
C LYS A 93 16.26 -0.66 2.59
N VAL A 94 15.72 -0.78 1.37
CA VAL A 94 14.29 -0.55 1.10
C VAL A 94 13.44 -1.59 1.84
N PHE A 95 13.84 -2.87 1.78
CA PHE A 95 13.12 -3.95 2.45
C PHE A 95 13.18 -3.81 3.99
N LEU A 96 14.34 -3.46 4.57
CA LEU A 96 14.45 -3.20 6.01
C LEU A 96 13.56 -2.03 6.44
N THR A 97 13.42 -1.00 5.61
CA THR A 97 12.49 0.11 5.87
C THR A 97 11.03 -0.35 5.86
N PHE A 98 10.66 -1.30 4.97
CA PHE A 98 9.34 -1.94 4.99
C PHE A 98 9.13 -2.73 6.28
N ILE A 99 10.10 -3.54 6.70
CA ILE A 99 10.08 -4.28 7.97
C ILE A 99 9.89 -3.33 9.17
N ASP A 100 10.52 -2.16 9.19
CA ASP A 100 10.27 -1.14 10.23
C ASP A 100 8.82 -0.64 10.25
N GLY A 101 8.14 -0.66 9.11
CA GLY A 101 6.70 -0.37 9.04
C GLY A 101 5.86 -1.47 9.68
N LEU A 102 6.18 -2.74 9.43
CA LEU A 102 5.50 -3.89 10.03
C LEU A 102 5.71 -3.97 11.55
N ILE A 103 6.92 -3.69 12.03
CA ILE A 103 7.22 -3.59 13.47
C ILE A 103 6.36 -2.48 14.12
N PHE A 104 6.13 -1.38 13.40
CA PHE A 104 5.24 -0.33 13.89
C PHE A 104 3.79 -0.83 14.02
N ASP A 105 3.32 -1.64 13.06
CA ASP A 105 1.94 -2.18 13.03
C ASP A 105 1.70 -3.29 14.09
N GLN A 106 2.76 -3.89 14.64
CA GLN A 106 2.65 -4.85 15.77
C GLN A 106 2.33 -4.19 17.12
N LYS A 107 2.40 -2.86 17.22
CA LYS A 107 2.10 -2.16 18.48
C LYS A 107 0.63 -2.38 18.89
N SER A 108 0.42 -2.60 20.18
CA SER A 108 -0.92 -2.81 20.75
C SER A 108 -1.86 -1.61 20.60
N ASN A 109 -1.29 -0.42 20.49
CA ASN A 109 -2.01 0.83 20.24
C ASN A 109 -1.22 1.65 19.23
N ILE A 110 -1.78 1.82 18.04
CA ILE A 110 -1.19 2.61 16.96
C ILE A 110 -1.80 4.00 17.00
N GLU A 111 -0.95 4.99 17.11
CA GLU A 111 -1.32 6.40 17.05
C GLU A 111 -0.30 7.19 16.23
N ILE A 112 -0.78 7.91 15.23
CA ILE A 112 -0.02 8.85 14.40
C ILE A 112 -0.26 10.25 14.96
N LYS A 113 0.81 10.99 15.27
CA LYS A 113 0.70 12.30 15.93
C LYS A 113 0.36 13.42 14.96
N ASN A 114 1.00 13.41 13.78
CA ASN A 114 0.90 14.49 12.80
C ASN A 114 1.03 13.98 11.36
N THR A 115 0.84 14.88 10.40
CA THR A 115 0.89 14.56 8.96
C THR A 115 2.26 14.01 8.52
N ASP A 116 3.36 14.47 9.08
CA ASP A 116 4.71 14.00 8.70
C ASP A 116 4.93 12.55 9.15
N GLU A 117 4.48 12.19 10.34
CA GLU A 117 4.47 10.80 10.82
C GLU A 117 3.58 9.92 9.93
N LEU A 118 2.42 10.43 9.49
CA LEU A 118 1.54 9.72 8.56
C LEU A 118 2.22 9.45 7.23
N ILE A 119 2.87 10.44 6.64
CA ILE A 119 3.61 10.28 5.38
C ILE A 119 4.75 9.29 5.55
N ASN A 120 5.51 9.38 6.64
CA ASN A 120 6.60 8.46 6.93
C ASN A 120 6.10 7.01 7.10
N TYR A 121 4.99 6.82 7.78
CA TYR A 121 4.34 5.51 7.88
C TYR A 121 3.92 4.98 6.50
N CYS A 122 3.19 5.78 5.71
CA CYS A 122 2.78 5.40 4.35
C CYS A 122 3.98 5.09 3.45
N TYR A 123 5.10 5.82 3.60
CA TYR A 123 6.34 5.52 2.89
C TYR A 123 6.88 4.14 3.28
N LYS A 124 6.94 3.83 4.58
CA LYS A 124 7.46 2.55 5.07
C LYS A 124 6.65 1.36 4.55
N VAL A 125 5.32 1.39 4.68
CA VAL A 125 4.47 0.22 4.37
C VAL A 125 4.02 0.14 2.90
N ALA A 126 4.10 1.22 2.13
CA ALA A 126 3.61 1.24 0.74
C ALA A 126 4.55 1.94 -0.24
N GLY A 127 5.23 3.03 0.15
CA GLY A 127 6.23 3.68 -0.69
C GLY A 127 7.38 2.73 -1.04
N THR A 128 7.89 1.99 -0.07
CA THR A 128 8.91 0.95 -0.25
C THR A 128 8.44 -0.16 -1.19
N VAL A 129 7.18 -0.57 -1.11
CA VAL A 129 6.57 -1.54 -2.04
C VAL A 129 6.61 -1.02 -3.47
N GLY A 130 6.28 0.26 -3.69
CA GLY A 130 6.41 0.91 -4.99
C GLY A 130 7.85 0.86 -5.53
N ILE A 131 8.84 1.12 -4.67
CA ILE A 131 10.26 1.05 -5.04
C ILE A 131 10.66 -0.39 -5.41
N MET A 132 10.26 -1.39 -4.61
CA MET A 132 10.56 -2.81 -4.88
C MET A 132 9.92 -3.31 -6.18
N MET A 133 8.81 -2.73 -6.61
CA MET A 133 8.16 -3.04 -7.89
C MET A 133 8.90 -2.47 -9.12
N CYS A 134 9.74 -1.44 -8.98
CA CYS A 134 10.42 -0.78 -10.11
C CYS A 134 11.21 -1.75 -11.01
N PRO A 135 12.12 -2.61 -10.52
CA PRO A 135 12.88 -3.52 -11.37
C PRO A 135 11.98 -4.54 -12.08
N ILE A 136 10.95 -5.06 -11.42
CA ILE A 136 9.98 -6.01 -11.99
C ILE A 136 9.24 -5.37 -13.16
N LEU A 137 8.85 -4.12 -13.00
CA LEU A 137 8.13 -3.36 -14.03
C LEU A 137 9.03 -2.86 -15.15
N GLY A 138 10.36 -2.94 -14.98
CA GLY A 138 11.35 -2.51 -15.96
C GLY A 138 11.65 -1.00 -15.91
N ALA A 139 11.50 -0.38 -14.74
CA ALA A 139 11.94 0.98 -14.48
C ALA A 139 13.42 0.97 -14.05
N ASN A 140 14.31 1.23 -15.00
CA ASN A 140 15.77 1.15 -14.77
C ASN A 140 16.40 2.50 -14.36
N ASN A 141 15.57 3.53 -14.11
CA ASN A 141 16.05 4.86 -13.74
C ASN A 141 15.78 5.12 -12.26
N ASP A 142 16.80 5.51 -11.51
CA ASP A 142 16.66 5.79 -10.08
C ASP A 142 15.64 6.90 -9.77
N LYS A 143 15.44 7.87 -10.67
CA LYS A 143 14.40 8.88 -10.53
C LYS A 143 12.99 8.27 -10.48
N ALA A 144 12.79 7.11 -11.12
CA ALA A 144 11.50 6.39 -11.07
C ALA A 144 11.12 5.95 -9.65
N LYS A 145 12.11 5.62 -8.81
CA LYS A 145 11.90 5.14 -7.44
C LYS A 145 11.16 6.15 -6.58
N GLY A 146 11.50 7.44 -6.69
CA GLY A 146 10.81 8.50 -5.97
C GLY A 146 9.33 8.61 -6.35
N TYR A 147 9.02 8.55 -7.65
CA TYR A 147 7.64 8.57 -8.14
C TYR A 147 6.86 7.30 -7.79
N ALA A 148 7.53 6.15 -7.77
CA ALA A 148 6.93 4.89 -7.33
C ALA A 148 6.59 4.93 -5.83
N ALA A 149 7.47 5.51 -5.01
CA ALA A 149 7.19 5.76 -3.60
C ALA A 149 5.99 6.70 -3.41
N ASP A 150 5.92 7.79 -4.18
CA ASP A 150 4.78 8.71 -4.16
C ASP A 150 3.46 8.00 -4.48
N LEU A 151 3.46 7.07 -5.44
CA LEU A 151 2.28 6.28 -5.76
C LEU A 151 1.87 5.37 -4.61
N GLY A 152 2.83 4.69 -3.99
CA GLY A 152 2.58 3.86 -2.80
C GLY A 152 1.97 4.67 -1.66
N ILE A 153 2.56 5.84 -1.34
CA ILE A 153 2.04 6.77 -0.33
C ILE A 153 0.61 7.20 -0.65
N ALA A 154 0.32 7.59 -1.91
CA ALA A 154 -1.02 7.98 -2.33
C ALA A 154 -2.06 6.88 -2.13
N MET A 155 -1.70 5.65 -2.48
CA MET A 155 -2.57 4.48 -2.29
C MET A 155 -2.82 4.19 -0.81
N GLN A 156 -1.79 4.28 0.03
CA GLN A 156 -1.94 4.05 1.47
C GLN A 156 -2.77 5.13 2.16
N LEU A 157 -2.57 6.40 1.82
CA LEU A 157 -3.43 7.50 2.29
C LEU A 157 -4.90 7.27 1.89
N THR A 158 -5.14 6.71 0.70
CA THR A 158 -6.50 6.34 0.25
C THR A 158 -7.07 5.18 1.07
N ASN A 159 -6.25 4.16 1.40
CA ASN A 159 -6.65 3.05 2.27
C ASN A 159 -7.02 3.57 3.67
N ILE A 160 -6.16 4.36 4.30
CA ILE A 160 -6.40 4.95 5.63
C ILE A 160 -7.70 5.77 5.64
N SER A 161 -7.97 6.53 4.57
CA SER A 161 -9.21 7.30 4.45
C SER A 161 -10.46 6.43 4.28
N ARG A 162 -10.33 5.23 3.70
CA ARG A 162 -11.41 4.28 3.46
C ARG A 162 -11.72 3.43 4.68
N ASP A 163 -10.69 3.03 5.42
CA ASP A 163 -10.77 1.94 6.39
C ASP A 163 -10.83 2.43 7.85
N VAL A 164 -11.14 3.72 8.09
CA VAL A 164 -11.14 4.39 9.42
C VAL A 164 -11.86 3.59 10.51
N PHE A 165 -13.03 3.03 10.22
CA PHE A 165 -13.81 2.27 11.20
C PHE A 165 -13.20 0.88 11.43
N GLU A 166 -12.79 0.20 10.36
CA GLU A 166 -12.15 -1.12 10.41
C GLU A 166 -10.84 -1.08 11.21
N ASP A 167 -10.00 -0.07 10.94
CA ASP A 167 -8.75 0.16 11.67
C ASP A 167 -9.01 0.41 13.16
N ALA A 168 -10.00 1.26 13.48
CA ALA A 168 -10.37 1.52 14.87
C ALA A 168 -10.85 0.26 15.59
N CYS A 169 -11.60 -0.64 14.92
CA CYS A 169 -12.01 -1.93 15.48
C CYS A 169 -10.82 -2.81 15.86
N SER A 170 -9.70 -2.68 15.17
CA SER A 170 -8.43 -3.34 15.45
C SER A 170 -7.52 -2.55 16.42
N ASN A 171 -8.04 -1.54 17.11
CA ASN A 171 -7.31 -0.61 18.00
C ASN A 171 -6.20 0.17 17.28
N ARG A 172 -6.36 0.41 15.98
CA ARG A 172 -5.42 1.17 15.15
C ARG A 172 -6.02 2.52 14.80
N LYS A 173 -5.25 3.59 14.95
CA LYS A 173 -5.63 4.93 14.51
C LYS A 173 -4.51 5.55 13.69
N TYR A 174 -4.67 5.53 12.37
CA TYR A 174 -3.73 6.15 11.45
C TYR A 174 -4.06 7.62 11.13
N LEU A 175 -5.22 8.11 11.55
CA LEU A 175 -5.58 9.51 11.41
C LEU A 175 -4.69 10.38 12.31
N PRO A 176 -4.03 11.44 11.78
CA PRO A 176 -3.15 12.31 12.58
C PRO A 176 -3.87 12.98 13.74
N SER A 177 -3.33 12.85 14.94
CA SER A 177 -3.95 13.34 16.19
C SER A 177 -4.10 14.85 16.22
N ASP A 178 -3.18 15.60 15.62
CA ASP A 178 -3.23 17.06 15.50
C ASP A 178 -4.41 17.55 14.65
N ILE A 179 -4.81 16.80 13.61
CA ILE A 179 -5.95 17.13 12.76
C ILE A 179 -7.26 16.58 13.36
N CYS A 180 -7.27 15.33 13.80
CA CYS A 180 -8.46 14.70 14.36
C CYS A 180 -8.72 15.05 15.86
N LYS A 181 -8.02 16.06 16.40
CA LYS A 181 -8.23 16.60 17.76
C LYS A 181 -8.12 15.52 18.84
N ASN A 182 -7.15 14.61 18.71
CA ASN A 182 -6.88 13.52 19.65
C ASN A 182 -8.07 12.56 19.88
N ILE A 183 -9.00 12.43 18.91
CA ILE A 183 -10.02 11.39 18.95
C ILE A 183 -9.32 10.03 18.80
N ASP A 184 -9.44 9.15 19.80
CA ASP A 184 -8.81 7.85 19.83
C ASP A 184 -9.62 6.76 19.08
N SER A 185 -9.05 5.56 18.92
CA SER A 185 -9.70 4.43 18.24
C SER A 185 -10.97 3.98 18.96
N LYS A 186 -10.99 4.03 20.29
CA LYS A 186 -12.18 3.67 21.11
C LYS A 186 -13.32 4.63 20.85
N LYS A 187 -13.04 5.93 20.78
CA LYS A 187 -14.04 6.96 20.47
C LYS A 187 -14.56 6.78 19.04
N ILE A 188 -13.67 6.49 18.06
CA ILE A 188 -14.09 6.23 16.66
C ILE A 188 -15.08 5.06 16.60
N LYS A 189 -14.82 3.94 17.28
CA LYS A 189 -15.73 2.78 17.34
C LYS A 189 -17.12 3.14 17.86
N ASN A 190 -17.18 4.01 18.85
CA ASN A 190 -18.41 4.32 19.58
C ASN A 190 -19.20 5.49 18.96
N ILE A 191 -18.63 6.26 18.04
CA ILE A 191 -19.26 7.47 17.45
C ILE A 191 -20.70 7.21 16.99
N PHE A 192 -20.95 6.10 16.31
CA PHE A 192 -22.28 5.78 15.77
C PHE A 192 -23.26 5.36 16.87
N ILE A 193 -22.78 4.67 17.92
CA ILE A 193 -23.59 4.24 19.06
C ILE A 193 -23.96 5.45 19.93
N GLU A 194 -22.97 6.30 20.21
CA GLU A 194 -23.11 7.50 21.04
C GLU A 194 -23.79 8.66 20.30
N LYS A 195 -23.95 8.55 18.97
CA LYS A 195 -24.47 9.62 18.09
C LYS A 195 -23.69 10.93 18.24
N ASP A 196 -22.34 10.81 18.40
CA ASP A 196 -21.46 11.98 18.57
C ASP A 196 -21.19 12.63 17.21
N GLU A 197 -22.11 13.51 16.81
CA GLU A 197 -22.05 14.23 15.54
C GLU A 197 -20.80 15.12 15.45
N LYS A 198 -20.36 15.73 16.55
CA LYS A 198 -19.17 16.59 16.57
C LYS A 198 -17.91 15.80 16.23
N SER A 199 -17.67 14.66 16.87
CA SER A 199 -16.54 13.80 16.58
C SER A 199 -16.63 13.20 15.17
N TYR A 200 -17.84 12.83 14.71
CA TYR A 200 -18.07 12.37 13.34
C TYR A 200 -17.62 13.40 12.29
N LEU A 201 -17.99 14.67 12.47
CA LEU A 201 -17.62 15.76 11.55
C LEU A 201 -16.10 16.04 11.57
N ILE A 202 -15.45 15.95 12.73
CA ILE A 202 -13.99 16.09 12.82
C ILE A 202 -13.28 14.99 12.02
N ILE A 203 -13.69 13.74 12.16
CA ILE A 203 -13.14 12.62 11.38
C ILE A 203 -13.38 12.81 9.88
N LYS A 204 -14.57 13.22 9.50
CA LYS A 204 -14.93 13.53 8.12
C LYS A 204 -14.03 14.61 7.50
N ASP A 205 -13.73 15.69 8.21
CA ASP A 205 -12.83 16.75 7.74
C ASP A 205 -11.38 16.28 7.71
N THR A 206 -10.98 15.40 8.64
CA THR A 206 -9.66 14.75 8.61
C THR A 206 -9.50 13.87 7.36
N ILE A 207 -10.49 13.03 7.02
CA ILE A 207 -10.52 12.23 5.79
C ILE A 207 -10.41 13.13 4.55
N ARG A 208 -11.12 14.25 4.51
CA ARG A 208 -11.02 15.24 3.43
C ARG A 208 -9.58 15.72 3.27
N SER A 209 -8.93 16.09 4.36
CA SER A 209 -7.55 16.61 4.35
C SER A 209 -6.55 15.55 3.86
N ILE A 210 -6.69 14.29 4.31
CA ILE A 210 -5.85 13.17 3.87
C ILE A 210 -6.06 12.87 2.39
N LEU A 211 -7.29 12.89 1.87
CA LEU A 211 -7.56 12.65 0.45
C LEU A 211 -7.06 13.79 -0.45
N VAL A 212 -7.05 15.05 0.02
CA VAL A 212 -6.39 16.15 -0.69
C VAL A 212 -4.88 15.91 -0.76
N LEU A 213 -4.27 15.42 0.32
CA LEU A 213 -2.86 15.04 0.34
C LEU A 213 -2.59 13.86 -0.62
N ALA A 214 -3.42 12.81 -0.58
CA ALA A 214 -3.32 11.68 -1.50
C ALA A 214 -3.35 12.11 -2.97
N ASP A 215 -4.26 13.05 -3.33
CA ASP A 215 -4.36 13.58 -4.69
C ASP A 215 -3.06 14.24 -5.16
N ARG A 216 -2.38 14.98 -4.29
CA ARG A 216 -1.06 15.59 -4.60
C ARG A 216 0.00 14.51 -4.88
N TYR A 217 0.02 13.44 -4.10
CA TYR A 217 0.92 12.32 -4.30
C TYR A 217 0.61 11.55 -5.60
N TYR A 218 -0.67 11.31 -5.95
CA TYR A 218 -1.05 10.76 -7.25
C TYR A 218 -0.58 11.63 -8.42
N ASP A 219 -0.73 12.94 -8.31
CA ASP A 219 -0.31 13.87 -9.38
C ASP A 219 1.21 13.90 -9.54
N ARG A 220 1.99 13.84 -8.44
CA ARG A 220 3.45 13.70 -8.50
C ARG A 220 3.87 12.38 -9.12
N ALA A 221 3.25 11.27 -8.71
CA ALA A 221 3.55 9.93 -9.19
C ALA A 221 3.42 9.78 -10.72
N LYS A 222 2.47 10.47 -11.35
CA LYS A 222 2.28 10.47 -12.82
C LYS A 222 3.54 10.88 -13.57
N ASN A 223 4.37 11.75 -12.98
CA ASN A 223 5.63 12.16 -13.60
C ASN A 223 6.64 11.02 -13.72
N GLY A 224 6.43 9.90 -13.04
CA GLY A 224 7.26 8.71 -13.12
C GLY A 224 6.85 7.72 -14.22
N TYR A 225 5.65 7.83 -14.77
CA TYR A 225 5.10 6.83 -15.68
C TYR A 225 5.90 6.70 -16.99
N HIS A 226 6.54 7.76 -17.45
CA HIS A 226 7.37 7.73 -18.65
C HIS A 226 8.66 6.89 -18.52
N TYR A 227 9.09 6.57 -17.29
CA TYR A 227 10.23 5.68 -17.06
C TYR A 227 9.87 4.19 -17.25
N LEU A 228 8.58 3.87 -17.38
CA LEU A 228 8.10 2.52 -17.54
C LEU A 228 7.96 2.13 -19.03
N PRO A 229 8.30 0.87 -19.41
CA PRO A 229 7.88 0.29 -20.68
C PRO A 229 6.35 0.39 -20.83
N PHE A 230 5.85 0.51 -22.06
CA PHE A 230 4.45 0.81 -22.34
C PHE A 230 3.45 -0.06 -21.58
N ARG A 231 3.59 -1.38 -21.64
CA ARG A 231 2.66 -2.29 -20.94
C ARG A 231 2.68 -2.12 -19.43
N SER A 232 3.88 -1.93 -18.84
CA SER A 232 4.03 -1.65 -17.41
C SER A 232 3.43 -0.31 -17.04
N ARG A 233 3.61 0.71 -17.89
CA ARG A 233 3.01 2.04 -17.73
C ARG A 233 1.50 1.97 -17.73
N VAL A 234 0.90 1.29 -18.70
CA VAL A 234 -0.58 1.09 -18.76
C VAL A 234 -1.06 0.35 -17.51
N CYS A 235 -0.39 -0.72 -17.09
CA CYS A 235 -0.73 -1.48 -15.89
C CYS A 235 -0.76 -0.60 -14.65
N ILE A 236 0.30 0.17 -14.39
CA ILE A 236 0.41 1.04 -13.23
C ILE A 236 -0.57 2.20 -13.30
N SER A 237 -0.75 2.83 -14.48
CA SER A 237 -1.73 3.90 -14.67
C SER A 237 -3.16 3.41 -14.39
N VAL A 238 -3.51 2.18 -14.80
CA VAL A 238 -4.82 1.57 -14.49
C VAL A 238 -4.97 1.33 -13.00
N ALA A 239 -3.97 0.72 -12.34
CA ALA A 239 -4.01 0.48 -10.90
C ALA A 239 -4.17 1.79 -10.13
N ALA A 240 -3.37 2.81 -10.45
CA ALA A 240 -3.42 4.13 -9.83
C ALA A 240 -4.78 4.80 -9.99
N ASN A 241 -5.34 4.80 -11.22
CA ASN A 241 -6.63 5.42 -11.50
C ASN A 241 -7.78 4.70 -10.78
N ILE A 242 -7.74 3.36 -10.66
CA ILE A 242 -8.75 2.61 -9.89
C ILE A 242 -8.64 2.91 -8.39
N TYR A 243 -7.43 3.00 -7.84
CA TYR A 243 -7.24 3.37 -6.44
C TYR A 243 -7.69 4.81 -6.16
N ARG A 244 -7.27 5.76 -7.00
CA ARG A 244 -7.70 7.16 -6.90
C ARG A 244 -9.23 7.29 -6.96
N GLU A 245 -9.90 6.44 -7.74
CA GLU A 245 -11.36 6.41 -7.84
C GLU A 245 -12.03 6.08 -6.50
N ILE A 246 -11.39 5.31 -5.60
CA ILE A 246 -11.90 5.09 -4.24
C ILE A 246 -12.02 6.44 -3.50
N GLY A 247 -10.97 7.24 -3.53
CA GLY A 247 -10.97 8.60 -2.93
C GLY A 247 -12.04 9.51 -3.55
N LEU A 248 -12.23 9.44 -4.88
CA LEU A 248 -13.27 10.19 -5.58
C LEU A 248 -14.68 9.73 -5.18
N LEU A 249 -14.90 8.44 -4.93
CA LEU A 249 -16.16 7.92 -4.42
C LEU A 249 -16.45 8.43 -2.99
N ILE A 250 -15.47 8.45 -2.12
CA ILE A 250 -15.58 9.01 -0.77
C ILE A 250 -15.92 10.51 -0.87
N LYS A 251 -15.21 11.26 -1.70
CA LYS A 251 -15.47 12.69 -1.97
C LYS A 251 -16.88 12.93 -2.50
N LYS A 252 -17.32 12.14 -3.50
CA LYS A 252 -18.67 12.23 -4.09
C LYS A 252 -19.77 12.00 -3.05
N ASN A 253 -19.51 11.15 -2.07
CA ASN A 253 -20.41 10.91 -0.94
C ASN A 253 -20.15 11.89 0.23
N ASN A 254 -19.62 13.08 -0.06
CA ASN A 254 -19.38 14.14 0.89
C ASN A 254 -18.49 13.71 2.08
N TYR A 255 -17.49 12.85 1.80
CA TYR A 255 -16.57 12.27 2.80
C TYR A 255 -17.27 11.55 3.95
N ASN A 256 -18.49 11.09 3.74
CA ASN A 256 -19.19 10.29 4.74
C ASN A 256 -18.43 8.96 4.92
N TRP A 257 -18.22 8.60 6.16
CA TRP A 257 -17.56 7.37 6.54
C TRP A 257 -18.48 6.55 7.45
N SER A 258 -18.30 5.26 7.46
CA SER A 258 -19.14 4.32 8.21
C SER A 258 -18.42 2.98 8.37
N ASP A 259 -19.11 1.98 8.88
CA ASP A 259 -18.75 0.57 8.86
C ASP A 259 -18.71 -0.06 7.45
N LYS A 260 -19.23 0.65 6.44
CA LYS A 260 -19.28 0.18 5.04
C LYS A 260 -18.11 0.72 4.26
N ARG A 261 -17.37 -0.21 3.68
CA ARG A 261 -16.17 0.06 2.89
C ARG A 261 -16.51 0.51 1.48
N TYR A 262 -15.87 1.57 0.98
CA TYR A 262 -15.97 2.00 -0.42
C TYR A 262 -15.17 1.08 -1.33
N PHE A 263 -15.75 0.68 -2.46
CA PHE A 263 -15.08 -0.09 -3.49
C PHE A 263 -15.49 0.35 -4.89
N VAL A 264 -14.59 0.13 -5.86
CA VAL A 264 -14.86 0.42 -7.27
C VAL A 264 -15.48 -0.82 -7.93
N PRO A 265 -16.71 -0.74 -8.43
CA PRO A 265 -17.36 -1.89 -9.07
C PRO A 265 -16.70 -2.26 -10.41
N ASN A 266 -16.84 -3.52 -10.83
CA ASN A 266 -16.14 -4.05 -12.00
C ASN A 266 -16.40 -3.29 -13.30
N TYR A 267 -17.65 -2.85 -13.54
CA TYR A 267 -17.98 -2.05 -14.74
C TYR A 267 -17.20 -0.73 -14.76
N LYS A 268 -17.00 -0.10 -13.58
CA LYS A 268 -16.24 1.15 -13.47
C LYS A 268 -14.75 0.91 -13.64
N LYS A 269 -14.22 -0.19 -13.09
CA LYS A 269 -12.84 -0.62 -13.36
C LYS A 269 -12.59 -0.80 -14.86
N PHE A 270 -13.54 -1.42 -15.57
CA PHE A 270 -13.47 -1.60 -17.03
C PHE A 270 -13.43 -0.25 -17.75
N ILE A 271 -14.34 0.67 -17.45
CA ILE A 271 -14.35 2.02 -18.04
C ILE A 271 -13.03 2.76 -17.79
N ILE A 272 -12.52 2.73 -16.56
CA ILE A 272 -11.22 3.33 -16.19
C ILE A 272 -10.12 2.70 -17.03
N THR A 273 -10.10 1.37 -17.16
CA THR A 273 -9.10 0.64 -17.93
C THR A 273 -9.07 1.09 -19.39
N VAL A 274 -10.24 1.10 -20.06
CA VAL A 274 -10.35 1.50 -21.46
C VAL A 274 -9.88 2.96 -21.66
N LYS A 275 -10.35 3.87 -20.82
CA LYS A 275 -9.93 5.29 -20.88
C LYS A 275 -8.42 5.44 -20.68
N THR A 276 -7.84 4.69 -19.73
CA THR A 276 -6.40 4.76 -19.44
C THR A 276 -5.57 4.21 -20.60
N ILE A 277 -5.96 3.07 -21.18
CA ILE A 277 -5.29 2.49 -22.35
C ILE A 277 -5.31 3.50 -23.51
N PHE A 278 -6.47 4.08 -23.80
CA PHE A 278 -6.60 5.07 -24.87
C PHE A 278 -5.71 6.30 -24.63
N PHE A 279 -5.72 6.84 -23.42
CA PHE A 279 -4.89 7.99 -23.04
C PHE A 279 -3.40 7.69 -23.16
N GLU A 280 -2.92 6.57 -22.62
CA GLU A 280 -1.50 6.19 -22.69
C GLU A 280 -1.04 5.88 -24.12
N SER A 281 -1.92 5.30 -24.95
CA SER A 281 -1.64 5.09 -26.38
C SER A 281 -1.53 6.39 -27.14
N PHE A 282 -2.42 7.36 -26.86
CA PHE A 282 -2.39 8.68 -27.48
C PHE A 282 -1.12 9.48 -27.13
N GLN A 283 -0.64 9.34 -25.90
CA GLN A 283 0.61 9.98 -25.46
C GLN A 283 1.86 9.50 -26.25
N ILE A 284 1.82 8.31 -26.85
CA ILE A 284 2.90 7.79 -27.70
C ILE A 284 2.85 8.46 -29.10
N LEU A 285 1.64 8.69 -29.61
CA LEU A 285 1.47 9.30 -30.94
C LEU A 285 1.85 10.79 -30.98
N LEU A 286 1.93 11.44 -29.82
CA LEU A 286 2.32 12.85 -29.69
C LEU A 286 3.83 13.08 -29.46
N LYS A 287 4.59 12.00 -29.28
CA LYS A 287 6.07 12.02 -29.14
C LYS A 287 6.75 11.56 -30.41
#